data_9d3b6c8e159ce3bbf7c66420f2b2e276
#
_entry.id   9d3b6c8e159ce3bbf7c66420f2b2e276
#
_cell.length_a   1.000
_cell.length_b   1.000
_cell.length_c   1.000
_cell.angle_alpha   90.00
_cell.angle_beta   90.00
_cell.angle_gamma   90.00
#
_symmetry.space_group_name_H-M   'P 1'
#
loop_
_entity.id
_entity.type
_entity.pdbx_description
1 polymer ?
#
loop_
_entity_poly.entity_id
_entity_poly.type
_entity_poly.pdbx_seq_one_letter_code
_entity_poly.pdbx_strand_id
1 'polypeptide(L)'
;MFKSCQNNVLTINFLKCFMNMLIKIFIIWSAIFSISFASEINIFDFTNEELAKLDVRKVRGADNKTIYTVGSNENGNFLKAIADNAASGLGKEVKIDLNKTPFINITWKIEKDLVGIKENTKKGHDFAARVFAVKKTGATPLSNRAINYVFSSNNKIGFYSPSPYTKKSIDNVLATTITDLNKWVTVKSNVKEDFKKFHDLDVNELDGLAIMSDTDNSKMKAIAYFQNIYFSAE
;
A
#
# COMPACT_ATOMS: atom_id res chain seq x y z
N MET A 1 -16.75 23.07 -76.84
CA MET A 1 -15.99 21.92 -76.33
C MET A 1 -15.00 22.34 -75.21
N PHE A 2 -15.24 23.45 -74.45
CA PHE A 2 -14.29 24.00 -73.45
C PHE A 2 -14.85 24.08 -72.01
N LYS A 3 -16.09 23.67 -71.73
CA LYS A 3 -16.68 23.70 -70.36
C LYS A 3 -16.52 22.44 -69.53
N SER A 4 -16.12 21.30 -70.14
CA SER A 4 -15.99 20.02 -69.45
C SER A 4 -14.66 19.83 -68.66
N CYS A 5 -13.62 20.55 -69.05
CA CYS A 5 -12.27 20.37 -68.43
C CYS A 5 -12.08 21.14 -67.13
N GLN A 6 -12.79 22.24 -66.89
CA GLN A 6 -12.65 23.04 -65.67
C GLN A 6 -13.31 22.40 -64.42
N ASN A 7 -14.40 21.64 -64.63
CA ASN A 7 -15.10 21.00 -63.50
C ASN A 7 -14.32 19.83 -62.89
N ASN A 8 -13.50 19.13 -63.71
CA ASN A 8 -12.71 17.99 -63.17
C ASN A 8 -11.50 18.41 -62.34
N VAL A 9 -10.91 19.57 -62.61
CA VAL A 9 -9.73 20.09 -61.83
C VAL A 9 -10.19 20.61 -60.45
N LEU A 10 -11.35 21.26 -60.36
CA LEU A 10 -11.92 21.74 -59.12
C LEU A 10 -12.33 20.57 -58.18
N THR A 11 -12.91 19.49 -58.75
CA THR A 11 -13.33 18.30 -57.97
C THR A 11 -12.11 17.54 -57.41
N ILE A 12 -11.05 17.39 -58.19
CA ILE A 12 -9.80 16.73 -57.79
C ILE A 12 -9.10 17.51 -56.67
N ASN A 13 -9.07 18.84 -56.79
CA ASN A 13 -8.46 19.69 -55.74
C ASN A 13 -9.29 19.68 -54.43
N PHE A 14 -10.62 19.63 -54.53
CA PHE A 14 -11.50 19.55 -53.37
C PHE A 14 -11.33 18.19 -52.64
N LEU A 15 -11.27 17.09 -53.40
CA LEU A 15 -11.00 15.74 -52.82
C LEU A 15 -9.63 15.66 -52.14
N LYS A 16 -8.56 16.22 -52.74
CA LYS A 16 -7.23 16.25 -52.13
C LYS A 16 -7.21 17.09 -50.84
N CYS A 17 -7.91 18.24 -50.82
CA CYS A 17 -8.02 19.09 -49.64
C CYS A 17 -8.76 18.37 -48.50
N PHE A 18 -9.86 17.71 -48.82
CA PHE A 18 -10.67 16.94 -47.86
C PHE A 18 -9.93 15.70 -47.29
N MET A 19 -9.19 14.99 -48.16
CA MET A 19 -8.37 13.85 -47.75
C MET A 19 -7.21 14.26 -46.85
N ASN A 20 -6.54 15.40 -47.15
CA ASN A 20 -5.49 15.95 -46.32
C ASN A 20 -6.03 16.46 -44.95
N MET A 21 -7.26 16.95 -44.91
CA MET A 21 -7.92 17.37 -43.67
C MET A 21 -8.29 16.12 -42.79
N LEU A 22 -8.79 15.06 -43.40
CA LEU A 22 -9.09 13.80 -42.71
C LEU A 22 -7.84 13.12 -42.14
N ILE A 23 -6.71 13.13 -42.91
CA ILE A 23 -5.44 12.58 -42.45
C ILE A 23 -4.91 13.40 -41.24
N LYS A 24 -5.02 14.72 -41.25
CA LYS A 24 -4.62 15.58 -40.13
C LYS A 24 -5.49 15.34 -38.88
N ILE A 25 -6.78 15.15 -39.05
CA ILE A 25 -7.70 14.83 -37.96
C ILE A 25 -7.36 13.45 -37.37
N PHE A 26 -7.03 12.45 -38.21
CA PHE A 26 -6.66 11.12 -37.74
C PHE A 26 -5.31 11.10 -36.99
N ILE A 27 -4.34 11.92 -37.42
CA ILE A 27 -3.04 12.07 -36.74
C ILE A 27 -3.21 12.79 -35.40
N ILE A 28 -4.12 13.78 -35.30
CA ILE A 28 -4.39 14.49 -34.03
C ILE A 28 -5.13 13.56 -33.05
N TRP A 29 -5.99 12.66 -33.51
CA TRP A 29 -6.74 11.74 -32.66
C TRP A 29 -5.86 10.58 -32.17
N SER A 30 -4.85 10.14 -32.94
CA SER A 30 -3.90 9.11 -32.48
C SER A 30 -2.88 9.60 -31.45
N ALA A 31 -2.69 10.91 -31.33
CA ALA A 31 -1.77 11.52 -30.36
C ALA A 31 -2.37 11.69 -28.94
N ILE A 32 -3.69 11.48 -28.76
CA ILE A 32 -4.38 11.72 -27.48
C ILE A 32 -4.56 10.44 -26.65
N PHE A 33 -4.27 9.26 -27.22
CA PHE A 33 -4.37 7.99 -26.48
C PHE A 33 -3.00 7.54 -25.95
N SER A 34 -2.32 8.43 -25.20
CA SER A 34 -1.31 7.98 -24.25
C SER A 34 -2.05 7.38 -23.06
N ILE A 35 -2.36 6.09 -23.10
CA ILE A 35 -2.74 5.34 -21.90
C ILE A 35 -1.49 5.38 -21.02
N SER A 36 -1.45 6.31 -20.08
CA SER A 36 -0.51 6.25 -18.98
C SER A 36 -0.96 5.05 -18.14
N PHE A 37 -0.28 3.91 -18.32
CA PHE A 37 -0.37 2.86 -17.32
C PHE A 37 0.18 3.46 -16.03
N ALA A 38 -0.69 3.69 -15.05
CA ALA A 38 -0.25 4.05 -13.72
C ALA A 38 0.76 2.98 -13.28
N SER A 39 1.99 3.39 -12.97
CA SER A 39 3.01 2.44 -12.55
C SER A 39 2.63 1.93 -11.16
N GLU A 40 2.29 0.65 -11.08
CA GLU A 40 2.08 -0.04 -9.82
C GLU A 40 3.33 -0.85 -9.47
N ILE A 41 3.72 -0.81 -8.21
CA ILE A 41 4.87 -1.58 -7.69
C ILE A 41 4.34 -2.54 -6.64
N ASN A 42 4.15 -3.80 -7.01
CA ASN A 42 3.78 -4.85 -6.06
C ASN A 42 4.93 -5.11 -5.09
N ILE A 43 4.62 -5.21 -3.80
CA ILE A 43 5.62 -5.38 -2.75
C ILE A 43 5.74 -6.83 -2.28
N PHE A 44 4.61 -7.51 -2.11
CA PHE A 44 4.56 -8.90 -1.66
C PHE A 44 3.72 -9.74 -2.61
N ASP A 45 4.24 -10.88 -3.02
CA ASP A 45 3.54 -11.83 -3.89
C ASP A 45 2.77 -12.88 -3.09
N PHE A 46 3.06 -12.98 -1.80
CA PHE A 46 2.48 -13.94 -0.86
C PHE A 46 2.50 -15.37 -1.39
N THR A 47 3.66 -15.79 -1.92
CA THR A 47 3.93 -17.17 -2.29
C THR A 47 4.70 -17.88 -1.20
N ASN A 48 4.69 -19.22 -1.20
CA ASN A 48 5.50 -20.01 -0.26
C ASN A 48 6.99 -19.77 -0.46
N GLU A 49 7.43 -19.57 -1.71
CA GLU A 49 8.80 -19.27 -2.08
C GLU A 49 9.25 -17.91 -1.55
N GLU A 50 8.38 -16.90 -1.56
CA GLU A 50 8.65 -15.60 -0.95
C GLU A 50 8.69 -15.72 0.57
N LEU A 51 7.69 -16.34 1.18
CA LEU A 51 7.62 -16.51 2.64
C LEU A 51 8.85 -17.23 3.20
N ALA A 52 9.36 -18.23 2.48
CA ALA A 52 10.57 -18.96 2.87
C ALA A 52 11.85 -18.10 2.87
N LYS A 53 11.85 -17.00 2.08
CA LYS A 53 12.99 -16.06 2.00
C LYS A 53 12.86 -14.89 2.99
N LEU A 54 11.65 -14.62 3.49
CA LEU A 54 11.40 -13.56 4.46
C LEU A 54 11.82 -14.04 5.86
N ASP A 55 12.62 -13.22 6.55
CA ASP A 55 13.00 -13.50 7.94
C ASP A 55 11.86 -13.12 8.90
N VAL A 56 11.31 -14.13 9.57
CA VAL A 56 10.30 -13.93 10.62
C VAL A 56 10.99 -13.48 11.90
N ARG A 57 11.06 -12.17 12.12
CA ARG A 57 11.74 -11.56 13.26
C ARG A 57 10.81 -11.44 14.46
N LYS A 58 11.10 -12.23 15.51
CA LYS A 58 10.41 -12.11 16.79
C LYS A 58 10.73 -10.76 17.45
N VAL A 59 9.69 -10.09 17.97
CA VAL A 59 9.86 -8.88 18.77
C VAL A 59 10.57 -9.22 20.07
N ARG A 60 11.50 -8.34 20.48
CA ARG A 60 12.24 -8.53 21.74
C ARG A 60 11.27 -8.48 22.93
N GLY A 61 11.23 -9.54 23.72
CA GLY A 61 10.37 -9.68 24.90
C GLY A 61 9.06 -10.41 24.62
N ALA A 62 8.70 -10.66 23.36
CA ALA A 62 7.54 -11.49 23.06
C ALA A 62 7.79 -12.97 23.44
N ASP A 63 6.77 -13.64 23.95
CA ASP A 63 6.87 -15.06 24.33
C ASP A 63 6.95 -15.94 23.07
N ASN A 64 6.09 -15.72 22.10
CA ASN A 64 5.94 -16.52 20.90
C ASN A 64 6.13 -15.68 19.63
N LYS A 65 6.38 -16.38 18.50
CA LYS A 65 6.31 -15.80 17.16
C LYS A 65 4.88 -15.92 16.62
N THR A 66 4.42 -14.92 15.90
CA THR A 66 3.22 -15.01 15.06
C THR A 66 3.43 -16.07 13.99
N ILE A 67 2.41 -16.87 13.74
CA ILE A 67 2.41 -17.91 12.70
C ILE A 67 1.90 -17.27 11.41
N TYR A 68 2.71 -17.36 10.37
CA TYR A 68 2.39 -16.88 9.03
C TYR A 68 2.24 -18.04 8.06
N THR A 69 1.15 -18.06 7.30
CA THR A 69 0.89 -19.06 6.25
C THR A 69 0.33 -18.41 5.02
N VAL A 70 0.66 -18.96 3.85
CA VAL A 70 0.14 -18.52 2.56
C VAL A 70 -1.15 -19.25 2.23
N GLY A 71 -2.11 -18.56 1.65
CA GLY A 71 -3.33 -19.11 1.06
C GLY A 71 -3.68 -18.37 -0.21
N SER A 72 -4.77 -18.77 -0.87
CA SER A 72 -5.28 -18.10 -2.07
C SER A 72 -6.80 -18.04 -2.07
N ASN A 73 -7.34 -17.05 -2.78
CA ASN A 73 -8.76 -16.89 -3.09
C ASN A 73 -8.91 -16.42 -4.55
N GLU A 74 -10.10 -16.08 -4.97
CA GLU A 74 -10.40 -15.57 -6.33
C GLU A 74 -9.62 -14.29 -6.71
N ASN A 75 -9.17 -13.51 -5.72
CA ASN A 75 -8.43 -12.27 -5.93
C ASN A 75 -6.90 -12.45 -5.82
N GLY A 76 -6.42 -13.69 -5.71
CA GLY A 76 -4.98 -14.03 -5.65
C GLY A 76 -4.52 -14.56 -4.30
N ASN A 77 -3.20 -14.54 -4.11
CA ASN A 77 -2.58 -15.02 -2.88
C ASN A 77 -2.79 -14.05 -1.71
N PHE A 78 -2.81 -14.58 -0.51
CA PHE A 78 -2.82 -13.81 0.73
C PHE A 78 -1.92 -14.43 1.79
N LEU A 79 -1.45 -13.61 2.72
CA LEU A 79 -0.77 -14.04 3.94
C LEU A 79 -1.79 -14.08 5.08
N LYS A 80 -1.94 -15.23 5.73
CA LYS A 80 -2.68 -15.37 6.99
C LYS A 80 -1.70 -15.24 8.15
N ALA A 81 -2.02 -14.41 9.14
CA ALA A 81 -1.28 -14.22 10.38
C ALA A 81 -2.13 -14.66 11.57
N ILE A 82 -1.58 -15.52 12.41
CA ILE A 82 -2.17 -15.95 13.69
C ILE A 82 -1.22 -15.54 14.80
N ALA A 83 -1.58 -14.53 15.58
CA ALA A 83 -0.87 -14.10 16.78
C ALA A 83 -1.63 -14.58 18.01
N ASP A 84 -1.00 -15.38 18.86
CA ASP A 84 -1.55 -15.91 20.12
C ASP A 84 -0.49 -15.69 21.21
N ASN A 85 -0.66 -14.63 22.02
CA ASN A 85 0.40 -14.14 22.91
C ASN A 85 1.74 -14.09 22.18
N ALA A 86 1.76 -13.47 21.00
CA ALA A 86 2.86 -13.56 20.05
C ALA A 86 3.12 -12.22 19.38
N ALA A 87 4.36 -11.99 18.98
CA ALA A 87 4.72 -10.86 18.13
C ALA A 87 5.91 -11.20 17.24
N SER A 88 5.74 -11.08 15.95
CA SER A 88 6.83 -11.09 14.97
C SER A 88 6.44 -10.37 13.70
N GLY A 89 7.42 -9.86 12.99
CA GLY A 89 7.23 -9.15 11.74
C GLY A 89 7.96 -9.83 10.58
N LEU A 90 7.48 -9.60 9.38
CA LEU A 90 8.07 -9.95 8.09
C LEU A 90 8.54 -8.67 7.42
N GLY A 91 9.86 -8.45 7.36
CA GLY A 91 10.43 -7.25 6.76
C GLY A 91 10.98 -7.51 5.36
N LYS A 92 10.83 -6.52 4.48
CA LYS A 92 11.43 -6.50 3.14
C LYS A 92 12.11 -5.16 2.89
N GLU A 93 13.41 -5.18 2.56
CA GLU A 93 14.09 -3.98 2.07
C GLU A 93 13.63 -3.71 0.64
N VAL A 94 13.13 -2.52 0.40
CA VAL A 94 12.66 -2.06 -0.90
C VAL A 94 12.99 -0.59 -1.07
N LYS A 95 13.24 -0.17 -2.32
CA LYS A 95 13.47 1.22 -2.68
C LYS A 95 12.27 1.70 -3.50
N ILE A 96 11.44 2.57 -2.93
CA ILE A 96 10.25 3.12 -3.57
C ILE A 96 10.44 4.62 -3.75
N ASP A 97 10.43 5.08 -5.01
CA ASP A 97 10.44 6.50 -5.37
C ASP A 97 9.06 7.11 -5.11
N LEU A 98 8.92 7.79 -3.97
CA LEU A 98 7.66 8.43 -3.55
C LEU A 98 7.32 9.68 -4.37
N ASN A 99 8.18 10.14 -5.27
CA ASN A 99 7.81 11.19 -6.23
C ASN A 99 7.03 10.62 -7.43
N LYS A 100 7.18 9.29 -7.69
CA LYS A 100 6.48 8.60 -8.78
C LYS A 100 5.27 7.82 -8.28
N THR A 101 5.43 7.11 -7.17
CA THR A 101 4.40 6.24 -6.58
C THR A 101 4.26 6.52 -5.09
N PRO A 102 3.63 7.66 -4.70
CA PRO A 102 3.51 8.05 -3.29
C PRO A 102 2.45 7.26 -2.51
N PHE A 103 1.50 6.62 -3.20
CA PHE A 103 0.36 5.99 -2.53
C PHE A 103 0.64 4.52 -2.24
N ILE A 104 0.59 4.14 -0.96
CA ILE A 104 0.51 2.74 -0.56
C ILE A 104 -0.95 2.29 -0.58
N ASN A 105 -1.20 1.13 -1.17
CA ASN A 105 -2.50 0.45 -1.17
C ASN A 105 -2.35 -0.86 -0.39
N ILE A 106 -3.27 -1.12 0.52
CA ILE A 106 -3.23 -2.30 1.39
C ILE A 106 -4.60 -2.96 1.39
N THR A 107 -4.68 -4.22 0.95
CA THR A 107 -5.89 -5.04 1.09
C THR A 107 -5.68 -6.01 2.25
N TRP A 108 -6.54 -5.96 3.23
CA TRP A 108 -6.47 -6.76 4.45
C TRP A 108 -7.83 -7.14 5.02
N LYS A 109 -7.84 -8.11 5.93
CA LYS A 109 -9.04 -8.54 6.66
C LYS A 109 -8.64 -8.94 8.09
N ILE A 110 -9.47 -8.59 9.06
CA ILE A 110 -9.38 -9.10 10.43
C ILE A 110 -10.51 -10.10 10.65
N GLU A 111 -10.17 -11.34 11.00
CA GLU A 111 -11.12 -12.39 11.38
C GLU A 111 -11.35 -12.40 12.88
N LYS A 112 -10.27 -12.18 13.67
CA LYS A 112 -10.33 -12.08 15.12
C LYS A 112 -9.57 -10.87 15.59
N ASP A 113 -10.25 -9.97 16.25
CA ASP A 113 -9.77 -8.66 16.68
C ASP A 113 -9.38 -8.62 18.18
N LEU A 114 -8.99 -7.42 18.64
CA LEU A 114 -8.45 -7.14 19.96
C LEU A 114 -9.31 -6.10 20.70
N VAL A 115 -10.62 -6.27 20.72
CA VAL A 115 -11.55 -5.34 21.38
C VAL A 115 -11.24 -5.20 22.88
N GLY A 116 -11.32 -3.96 23.38
CA GLY A 116 -11.20 -3.62 24.80
C GLY A 116 -9.79 -3.25 25.28
N ILE A 117 -8.78 -3.30 24.38
CA ILE A 117 -7.43 -2.82 24.71
C ILE A 117 -7.27 -1.33 24.42
N LYS A 118 -6.33 -0.68 25.10
CA LYS A 118 -5.94 0.73 24.84
C LYS A 118 -4.68 0.76 23.97
N GLU A 119 -4.86 0.75 22.65
CA GLU A 119 -3.81 0.59 21.63
C GLU A 119 -2.68 1.64 21.73
N ASN A 120 -2.94 2.83 22.28
CA ASN A 120 -1.96 3.90 22.49
C ASN A 120 -1.18 3.81 23.82
N THR A 121 -1.26 2.69 24.53
CA THR A 121 -0.55 2.43 25.78
C THR A 121 0.36 1.21 25.66
N LYS A 122 1.47 1.15 26.41
CA LYS A 122 2.39 -0.01 26.37
C LYS A 122 1.70 -1.35 26.64
N LYS A 123 0.70 -1.37 27.53
CA LYS A 123 -0.02 -2.60 27.89
C LYS A 123 -0.96 -3.08 26.80
N GLY A 124 -1.44 -2.21 25.93
CA GLY A 124 -2.38 -2.54 24.89
C GLY A 124 -1.89 -2.18 23.47
N HIS A 125 -0.59 -1.99 23.25
CA HIS A 125 -0.03 -1.64 21.96
C HIS A 125 0.10 -2.85 21.04
N ASP A 126 -1.02 -3.48 20.78
CA ASP A 126 -1.18 -4.65 19.93
C ASP A 126 -2.15 -4.33 18.79
N PHE A 127 -1.86 -4.85 17.61
CA PHE A 127 -2.72 -4.73 16.44
C PHE A 127 -2.81 -6.05 15.70
N ALA A 128 -4.01 -6.46 15.35
CA ALA A 128 -4.22 -7.66 14.55
C ALA A 128 -3.54 -7.57 13.17
N ALA A 129 -3.49 -6.37 12.58
CA ALA A 129 -2.75 -6.12 11.34
C ALA A 129 -2.09 -4.74 11.34
N ARG A 130 -0.81 -4.71 10.95
CA ARG A 130 -0.04 -3.49 10.66
C ARG A 130 0.86 -3.67 9.45
N VAL A 131 1.04 -2.57 8.71
CA VAL A 131 2.04 -2.44 7.65
C VAL A 131 2.90 -1.23 7.96
N PHE A 132 4.20 -1.45 8.06
CA PHE A 132 5.17 -0.41 8.36
C PHE A 132 5.78 0.12 7.07
N ALA A 133 5.73 1.44 6.88
CA ALA A 133 6.54 2.16 5.90
C ALA A 133 7.76 2.73 6.62
N VAL A 134 8.97 2.35 6.20
CA VAL A 134 10.21 2.64 6.94
C VAL A 134 11.16 3.51 6.14
N LYS A 135 11.61 4.62 6.76
CA LYS A 135 12.70 5.47 6.27
C LYS A 135 13.92 5.34 7.18
N LYS A 136 15.05 4.96 6.59
CA LYS A 136 16.35 4.98 7.27
C LYS A 136 16.82 6.44 7.37
N THR A 137 17.01 6.96 8.59
CA THR A 137 17.41 8.36 8.84
C THR A 137 18.76 8.48 9.54
N GLY A 138 19.51 7.38 9.66
CA GLY A 138 20.83 7.34 10.24
C GLY A 138 21.46 5.96 10.21
N ALA A 139 22.63 5.82 10.84
CA ALA A 139 23.47 4.63 10.74
C ALA A 139 22.92 3.38 11.45
N THR A 140 21.95 3.54 12.36
CA THR A 140 21.40 2.42 13.12
C THR A 140 19.90 2.27 12.92
N PRO A 141 19.31 1.06 13.06
CA PRO A 141 17.87 0.86 13.02
C PRO A 141 17.10 1.72 14.04
N LEU A 142 17.73 2.08 15.17
CA LEU A 142 17.13 2.95 16.19
C LEU A 142 16.92 4.40 15.73
N SER A 143 17.57 4.83 14.67
CA SER A 143 17.37 6.16 14.09
C SER A 143 16.22 6.19 13.07
N ASN A 144 15.74 5.04 12.58
CA ASN A 144 14.69 4.99 11.56
C ASN A 144 13.41 5.71 12.00
N ARG A 145 12.67 6.21 11.00
CA ARG A 145 11.30 6.72 11.16
C ARG A 145 10.35 5.74 10.48
N ALA A 146 9.20 5.54 11.08
CA ALA A 146 8.18 4.66 10.52
C ALA A 146 6.78 5.26 10.64
N ILE A 147 5.97 5.04 9.61
CA ILE A 147 4.52 5.15 9.69
C ILE A 147 3.98 3.73 9.74
N ASN A 148 3.20 3.42 10.76
CA ASN A 148 2.54 2.14 10.89
C ASN A 148 1.09 2.31 10.48
N TYR A 149 0.72 1.85 9.32
CA TYR A 149 -0.67 1.74 8.92
C TYR A 149 -1.30 0.57 9.67
N VAL A 150 -2.37 0.84 10.41
CA VAL A 150 -2.98 -0.15 11.31
C VAL A 150 -4.44 -0.37 11.01
N PHE A 151 -4.88 -1.62 11.15
CA PHE A 151 -6.27 -1.99 11.25
C PHE A 151 -6.60 -2.08 12.76
N SER A 152 -7.22 -1.03 13.27
CA SER A 152 -7.50 -0.90 14.70
C SER A 152 -8.70 -1.71 15.12
N SER A 153 -8.68 -2.24 16.34
CA SER A 153 -9.84 -2.88 16.97
C SER A 153 -10.65 -1.91 17.83
N ASN A 154 -10.11 -0.75 18.19
CA ASN A 154 -10.71 0.12 19.21
C ASN A 154 -10.80 1.61 18.81
N ASN A 155 -10.06 2.04 17.79
CA ASN A 155 -10.03 3.43 17.35
C ASN A 155 -10.70 3.60 15.98
N LYS A 156 -11.20 4.80 15.70
CA LYS A 156 -11.81 5.17 14.42
C LYS A 156 -10.76 5.46 13.36
N ILE A 157 -11.11 5.31 12.10
CA ILE A 157 -10.31 5.74 10.95
C ILE A 157 -9.90 7.20 11.11
N GLY A 158 -8.62 7.50 10.81
CA GLY A 158 -8.02 8.82 10.96
C GLY A 158 -7.46 9.13 12.35
N PHE A 159 -7.70 8.28 13.35
CA PHE A 159 -6.98 8.38 14.62
C PHE A 159 -5.49 8.04 14.39
N TYR A 160 -4.61 8.77 15.05
CA TYR A 160 -3.17 8.48 15.05
C TYR A 160 -2.56 8.79 16.40
N SER A 161 -1.49 8.08 16.73
CA SER A 161 -0.71 8.33 17.94
C SER A 161 0.74 7.91 17.75
N PRO A 162 1.69 8.56 18.45
CA PRO A 162 3.02 8.00 18.58
C PRO A 162 2.96 6.64 19.27
N SER A 163 3.81 5.71 18.82
CA SER A 163 4.02 4.46 19.53
C SER A 163 4.45 4.76 20.99
N PRO A 164 3.87 4.06 21.99
CA PRO A 164 4.23 4.26 23.40
C PRO A 164 5.67 3.84 23.71
N TYR A 165 6.37 3.21 22.77
CA TYR A 165 7.77 2.81 22.90
C TYR A 165 8.73 3.82 22.28
N THR A 166 8.30 4.57 21.23
CA THR A 166 9.14 5.56 20.55
C THR A 166 8.33 6.55 19.74
N LYS A 167 8.68 7.85 19.85
CA LYS A 167 8.09 8.89 18.98
C LYS A 167 8.55 8.81 17.51
N LYS A 168 9.48 7.91 17.21
CA LYS A 168 9.98 7.67 15.83
C LYS A 168 9.07 6.77 14.99
N SER A 169 8.02 6.23 15.58
CA SER A 169 7.02 5.38 14.95
C SER A 169 5.65 5.94 15.28
N ILE A 170 4.83 6.15 14.26
CA ILE A 170 3.46 6.69 14.39
C ILE A 170 2.49 5.63 13.92
N ASP A 171 1.51 5.29 14.74
CA ASP A 171 0.40 4.43 14.37
C ASP A 171 -0.69 5.30 13.74
N ASN A 172 -1.09 5.00 12.49
CA ASN A 172 -2.11 5.71 11.72
C ASN A 172 -3.21 4.72 11.33
N VAL A 173 -4.42 4.94 11.82
CA VAL A 173 -5.57 4.05 11.62
C VAL A 173 -6.18 4.27 10.25
N LEU A 174 -6.04 3.29 9.35
CA LEU A 174 -6.65 3.30 8.03
C LEU A 174 -7.92 2.44 7.91
N ALA A 175 -8.09 1.46 8.80
CA ALA A 175 -9.28 0.62 8.88
C ALA A 175 -9.61 0.29 10.34
N THR A 176 -10.86 -0.11 10.61
CA THR A 176 -11.30 -0.44 11.97
C THR A 176 -12.28 -1.62 11.98
N THR A 177 -12.14 -2.53 12.96
CA THR A 177 -13.07 -3.66 13.14
C THR A 177 -14.43 -3.20 13.67
N ILE A 178 -14.55 -1.97 14.16
CA ILE A 178 -15.85 -1.37 14.54
C ILE A 178 -16.85 -1.45 13.39
N THR A 179 -16.39 -1.29 12.13
CA THR A 179 -17.22 -1.33 10.92
C THR A 179 -16.92 -2.50 9.99
N ASP A 180 -15.70 -3.03 10.02
CA ASP A 180 -15.19 -3.92 8.97
C ASP A 180 -14.62 -5.25 9.45
N LEU A 181 -15.04 -5.72 10.63
CA LEU A 181 -14.69 -7.08 11.08
C LEU A 181 -15.17 -8.12 10.07
N ASN A 182 -14.33 -9.10 9.77
CA ASN A 182 -14.55 -10.17 8.78
C ASN A 182 -14.75 -9.72 7.31
N LYS A 183 -14.45 -8.45 6.99
CA LYS A 183 -14.52 -7.94 5.62
C LYS A 183 -13.12 -7.73 5.05
N TRP A 184 -12.93 -8.06 3.76
CA TRP A 184 -11.80 -7.56 3.00
C TRP A 184 -12.01 -6.09 2.70
N VAL A 185 -11.05 -5.26 3.08
CA VAL A 185 -11.04 -3.82 2.79
C VAL A 185 -9.73 -3.44 2.13
N THR A 186 -9.80 -2.56 1.14
CA THR A 186 -8.64 -1.93 0.54
C THR A 186 -8.59 -0.48 0.99
N VAL A 187 -7.45 -0.09 1.54
CA VAL A 187 -7.17 1.28 1.99
C VAL A 187 -6.02 1.87 1.21
N LYS A 188 -5.98 3.20 1.13
CA LYS A 188 -4.93 3.94 0.44
C LYS A 188 -4.46 5.11 1.31
N SER A 189 -3.13 5.38 1.34
CA SER A 189 -2.57 6.56 1.99
C SER A 189 -1.38 7.10 1.20
N ASN A 190 -1.20 8.43 1.22
CA ASN A 190 -0.03 9.08 0.63
C ASN A 190 1.12 9.04 1.63
N VAL A 191 2.06 8.12 1.43
CA VAL A 191 3.20 7.88 2.33
C VAL A 191 4.10 9.11 2.45
N LYS A 192 4.29 9.86 1.36
CA LYS A 192 5.12 11.07 1.37
C LYS A 192 4.50 12.16 2.24
N GLU A 193 3.20 12.39 2.10
CA GLU A 193 2.45 13.34 2.94
C GLU A 193 2.38 12.89 4.39
N ASP A 194 2.23 11.59 4.66
CA ASP A 194 2.22 11.06 6.01
C ASP A 194 3.57 11.28 6.72
N PHE A 195 4.70 11.05 6.04
CA PHE A 195 6.02 11.37 6.62
C PHE A 195 6.18 12.87 6.89
N LYS A 196 5.70 13.73 5.98
CA LYS A 196 5.71 15.18 6.19
C LYS A 196 4.84 15.58 7.39
N LYS A 197 3.61 15.07 7.43
CA LYS A 197 2.62 15.38 8.48
C LYS A 197 3.09 14.93 9.88
N PHE A 198 3.58 13.69 10.00
CA PHE A 198 3.80 13.07 11.30
C PHE A 198 5.24 13.18 11.82
N HIS A 199 6.21 13.35 10.92
CA HIS A 199 7.62 13.41 11.27
C HIS A 199 8.31 14.71 10.86
N ASP A 200 7.59 15.61 10.14
CA ASP A 200 8.15 16.80 9.48
C ASP A 200 9.35 16.45 8.56
N LEU A 201 9.25 15.34 7.86
CA LEU A 201 10.28 14.85 6.93
C LEU A 201 9.80 14.85 5.50
N ASP A 202 10.60 15.44 4.60
CA ASP A 202 10.43 15.30 3.16
C ASP A 202 11.12 14.02 2.70
N VAL A 203 10.34 12.95 2.50
CA VAL A 203 10.84 11.64 2.09
C VAL A 203 10.58 11.43 0.59
N ASN A 204 11.65 11.36 -0.20
CA ASN A 204 11.56 11.09 -1.65
C ASN A 204 11.70 9.59 -1.97
N GLU A 205 12.33 8.82 -1.07
CA GLU A 205 12.53 7.38 -1.25
C GLU A 205 12.28 6.65 0.07
N LEU A 206 11.45 5.61 0.02
CA LEU A 206 11.24 4.68 1.13
C LEU A 206 12.32 3.60 1.10
N ASP A 207 12.72 3.08 2.27
CA ASP A 207 13.82 2.12 2.40
C ASP A 207 13.35 0.69 2.74
N GLY A 208 12.11 0.52 3.16
CA GLY A 208 11.59 -0.81 3.49
C GLY A 208 10.14 -0.81 3.90
N LEU A 209 9.53 -1.98 3.83
CA LEU A 209 8.23 -2.29 4.40
C LEU A 209 8.33 -3.49 5.34
N ALA A 210 7.41 -3.55 6.29
CA ALA A 210 7.20 -4.74 7.10
C ALA A 210 5.72 -4.97 7.36
N ILE A 211 5.33 -6.24 7.50
CA ILE A 211 4.01 -6.68 7.94
C ILE A 211 4.16 -7.22 9.35
N MET A 212 3.17 -6.96 10.20
CA MET A 212 3.16 -7.48 11.56
C MET A 212 1.73 -7.75 12.04
N SER A 213 1.58 -8.78 12.85
CA SER A 213 0.44 -9.04 13.71
C SER A 213 0.98 -9.36 15.09
N ASP A 214 0.49 -8.70 16.12
CA ASP A 214 1.00 -8.83 17.48
C ASP A 214 -0.08 -8.78 18.54
N THR A 215 0.15 -9.53 19.63
CA THR A 215 -0.73 -9.68 20.78
C THR A 215 0.07 -9.91 22.07
N ASP A 216 1.36 -9.61 22.04
CA ASP A 216 2.27 -9.92 23.15
C ASP A 216 2.09 -9.00 24.36
N ASN A 217 1.52 -7.81 24.19
CA ASN A 217 1.21 -6.91 25.30
C ASN A 217 -0.12 -7.27 25.98
N SER A 218 -1.16 -7.56 25.22
CA SER A 218 -2.51 -7.90 25.71
C SER A 218 -2.65 -9.37 26.11
N LYS A 219 -1.74 -10.24 25.64
CA LYS A 219 -1.81 -11.71 25.79
C LYS A 219 -3.05 -12.34 25.13
N MET A 220 -3.65 -11.63 24.19
CA MET A 220 -4.84 -12.06 23.46
C MET A 220 -4.45 -12.88 22.21
N LYS A 221 -5.46 -13.22 21.41
CA LYS A 221 -5.31 -13.87 20.13
C LYS A 221 -5.96 -13.07 19.04
N ALA A 222 -5.22 -12.83 17.95
CA ALA A 222 -5.70 -12.18 16.73
C ALA A 222 -5.51 -13.07 15.51
N ILE A 223 -6.38 -12.88 14.51
CA ILE A 223 -6.26 -13.52 13.18
C ILE A 223 -6.50 -12.46 12.13
N ALA A 224 -5.51 -12.29 11.25
CA ALA A 224 -5.53 -11.32 10.19
C ALA A 224 -5.07 -11.91 8.85
N TYR A 225 -5.41 -11.22 7.77
CA TYR A 225 -5.05 -11.56 6.41
C TYR A 225 -4.56 -10.32 5.69
N PHE A 226 -3.51 -10.46 4.86
CA PHE A 226 -2.95 -9.41 4.03
C PHE A 226 -2.94 -9.88 2.57
N GLN A 227 -3.34 -8.99 1.67
CA GLN A 227 -3.39 -9.23 0.23
C GLN A 227 -3.09 -7.92 -0.52
N ASN A 228 -2.51 -7.98 -1.72
CA ASN A 228 -2.32 -6.81 -2.59
C ASN A 228 -1.73 -5.58 -1.89
N ILE A 229 -0.50 -5.68 -1.39
CA ILE A 229 0.24 -4.53 -0.89
C ILE A 229 1.11 -3.97 -2.02
N TYR A 230 0.76 -2.81 -2.53
CA TYR A 230 1.44 -2.20 -3.67
C TYR A 230 1.49 -0.68 -3.57
N PHE A 231 2.38 -0.06 -4.34
CA PHE A 231 2.45 1.39 -4.51
C PHE A 231 1.92 1.82 -5.86
N SER A 232 1.26 2.98 -5.91
CA SER A 232 0.70 3.57 -7.13
C SER A 232 0.98 5.07 -7.22
N ALA A 233 0.86 5.61 -8.46
CA ALA A 233 1.01 7.04 -8.74
C ALA A 233 -0.20 7.86 -8.26
N GLU A 234 -1.39 7.27 -8.24
CA GLU A 234 -2.68 7.85 -7.89
C GLU A 234 -3.58 6.86 -7.14
#